data_cb3163f8d1a388bb05909ea9f3c02787
#
_entry.id   cb3163f8d1a388bb05909ea9f3c02787
#
_cell.length_a   1.000
_cell.length_b   1.000
_cell.length_c   1.000
_cell.angle_alpha   90.00
_cell.angle_beta   90.00
_cell.angle_gamma   90.00
#
_symmetry.space_group_name_H-M   'P 1'
#
loop_
_entity.id
_entity.type
_entity.pdbx_description
1 polymer ?
#
loop_
_entity_poly.entity_id
_entity_poly.type
_entity_poly.pdbx_seq_one_letter_code
_entity_poly.pdbx_strand_id
1 'polypeptide(L)'
;MKTYSAKPADVEKRWVMIDASGLVVGRLATIVAMRLRGKHKPSYTPHVDCGDNVVIVNAEKVVFTGRKLQQKVYHHHTGFIGGIKERSAKSIMEGRFPERIVEKAIERMLPRGPLGRVQLGNLRVYKGPDHPHAAQDRKSTRLNSSH
;
A
#
# COMPACT_ATOMS: atom_id res chain seq x y z
N MET A 1 3.11 6.62 -35.62
CA MET A 1 2.21 6.72 -34.47
C MET A 1 3.00 7.10 -33.24
N LYS A 2 2.67 8.19 -32.59
CA LYS A 2 3.38 8.63 -31.39
C LYS A 2 2.66 8.16 -30.14
N THR A 3 3.37 7.48 -29.25
CA THR A 3 2.86 7.05 -27.97
C THR A 3 2.88 8.23 -26.99
N TYR A 4 1.79 8.40 -26.23
CA TYR A 4 1.72 9.44 -25.21
C TYR A 4 2.73 9.16 -24.08
N SER A 5 3.46 10.19 -23.71
CA SER A 5 4.39 10.14 -22.56
C SER A 5 4.05 11.29 -21.62
N ALA A 6 3.66 10.99 -20.40
CA ALA A 6 3.28 11.98 -19.42
C ALA A 6 4.50 12.76 -18.93
N LYS A 7 4.32 14.06 -18.72
CA LYS A 7 5.30 14.91 -18.02
C LYS A 7 4.89 15.05 -16.56
N PRO A 8 5.84 15.22 -15.64
CA PRO A 8 5.49 15.38 -14.22
C PRO A 8 4.49 16.52 -13.96
N ALA A 9 4.52 17.58 -14.76
CA ALA A 9 3.59 18.69 -14.62
C ALA A 9 2.16 18.35 -15.07
N ASP A 10 1.98 17.34 -15.91
CA ASP A 10 0.69 16.96 -16.48
C ASP A 10 -0.06 15.91 -15.62
N VAL A 11 0.59 15.41 -14.58
CA VAL A 11 0.01 14.35 -13.74
C VAL A 11 -0.94 14.95 -12.71
N GLU A 12 -2.19 14.47 -12.71
CA GLU A 12 -3.16 14.77 -11.66
C GLU A 12 -3.17 13.65 -10.63
N LYS A 13 -2.86 13.99 -9.40
CA LYS A 13 -2.93 13.06 -8.28
C LYS A 13 -4.21 13.29 -7.50
N ARG A 14 -5.02 12.24 -7.39
CA ARG A 14 -6.22 12.25 -6.56
C ARG A 14 -5.95 11.55 -5.25
N TRP A 15 -6.71 11.89 -4.24
CA TRP A 15 -6.67 11.20 -2.97
C TRP A 15 -7.75 10.12 -2.94
N VAL A 16 -7.35 8.90 -2.60
CA VAL A 16 -8.24 7.74 -2.52
C VAL A 16 -8.18 7.20 -1.10
N MET A 17 -9.35 7.02 -0.49
CA MET A 17 -9.44 6.39 0.83
C MET A 17 -9.97 4.97 0.69
N ILE A 18 -9.34 4.04 1.37
CA ILE A 18 -9.72 2.63 1.38
C ILE A 18 -9.92 2.18 2.81
N ASP A 19 -11.05 1.55 3.08
CA ASP A 19 -11.30 0.87 4.34
C ASP A 19 -10.86 -0.58 4.22
N ALA A 20 -9.86 -0.96 5.01
CA ALA A 20 -9.26 -2.28 4.98
C ALA A 20 -10.02 -3.33 5.80
N SER A 21 -11.11 -2.95 6.50
CA SER A 21 -11.87 -3.87 7.33
C SER A 21 -12.38 -5.07 6.54
N GLY A 22 -12.01 -6.28 6.95
CA GLY A 22 -12.46 -7.53 6.33
C GLY A 22 -11.86 -7.83 4.97
N LEU A 23 -10.93 -7.01 4.46
CA LEU A 23 -10.28 -7.26 3.18
C LEU A 23 -9.07 -8.19 3.35
N VAL A 24 -8.87 -9.06 2.38
CA VAL A 24 -7.69 -9.93 2.33
C VAL A 24 -6.46 -9.11 1.98
N VAL A 25 -5.39 -9.26 2.76
CA VAL A 25 -4.17 -8.46 2.64
C VAL A 25 -3.61 -8.45 1.21
N GLY A 26 -3.46 -9.62 0.60
CA GLY A 26 -2.86 -9.72 -0.74
C GLY A 26 -3.69 -9.03 -1.82
N ARG A 27 -5.00 -9.19 -1.79
CA ARG A 27 -5.90 -8.55 -2.77
C ARG A 27 -5.95 -7.05 -2.58
N LEU A 28 -6.01 -6.59 -1.33
CA LEU A 28 -5.93 -5.16 -1.01
C LEU A 28 -4.62 -4.57 -1.54
N ALA A 29 -3.50 -5.23 -1.28
CA ALA A 29 -2.19 -4.78 -1.71
C ALA A 29 -2.09 -4.66 -3.23
N THR A 30 -2.67 -5.59 -3.98
CA THR A 30 -2.68 -5.54 -5.45
C THR A 30 -3.39 -4.29 -5.96
N ILE A 31 -4.58 -4.00 -5.44
CA ILE A 31 -5.36 -2.83 -5.84
C ILE A 31 -4.62 -1.54 -5.50
N VAL A 32 -4.07 -1.45 -4.30
CA VAL A 32 -3.35 -0.27 -3.84
C VAL A 32 -2.08 -0.05 -4.66
N ALA A 33 -1.33 -1.10 -4.97
CA ALA A 33 -0.12 -1.00 -5.78
C ALA A 33 -0.43 -0.50 -7.20
N MET A 34 -1.52 -0.95 -7.80
CA MET A 34 -1.97 -0.44 -9.11
C MET A 34 -2.29 1.05 -9.04
N ARG A 35 -2.96 1.50 -7.99
CA ARG A 35 -3.30 2.91 -7.78
C ARG A 35 -2.07 3.78 -7.57
N LEU A 36 -1.13 3.30 -6.77
CA LEU A 36 0.12 4.02 -6.52
C LEU A 36 0.99 4.13 -7.75
N ARG A 37 0.98 3.11 -8.58
CA ARG A 37 1.77 3.09 -9.81
C ARG A 37 1.12 3.84 -10.96
N GLY A 38 -0.19 3.97 -10.94
CA GLY A 38 -0.96 4.67 -11.97
C GLY A 38 -1.37 3.82 -13.14
N LYS A 39 -1.27 2.48 -13.04
CA LYS A 39 -1.64 1.57 -14.14
C LYS A 39 -3.13 1.58 -14.49
N HIS A 40 -3.97 2.14 -13.64
CA HIS A 40 -5.40 2.30 -13.89
C HIS A 40 -5.72 3.50 -14.80
N LYS A 41 -4.73 4.33 -15.08
CA LYS A 41 -4.90 5.54 -15.90
C LYS A 41 -4.44 5.27 -17.33
N PRO A 42 -5.17 5.78 -18.34
CA PRO A 42 -4.71 5.68 -19.73
C PRO A 42 -3.43 6.47 -20.01
N SER A 43 -3.12 7.46 -19.18
CA SER A 43 -1.90 8.27 -19.28
C SER A 43 -0.68 7.63 -18.61
N TYR A 44 -0.78 6.38 -18.16
CA TYR A 44 0.33 5.70 -17.48
C TYR A 44 1.63 5.75 -18.28
N THR A 45 2.68 6.23 -17.64
CA THR A 45 4.04 6.28 -18.20
C THR A 45 5.00 5.64 -17.20
N PRO A 46 5.75 4.58 -17.60
CA PRO A 46 6.54 3.79 -16.65
C PRO A 46 7.61 4.56 -15.87
N HIS A 47 8.17 5.62 -16.45
CA HIS A 47 9.27 6.38 -15.83
C HIS A 47 8.79 7.59 -15.01
N VAL A 48 7.49 7.83 -14.95
CA VAL A 48 6.90 8.98 -14.24
C VAL A 48 5.97 8.47 -13.14
N ASP A 49 5.93 9.17 -12.02
CA ASP A 49 5.01 8.88 -10.92
C ASP A 49 3.60 9.37 -11.27
N CYS A 50 2.85 8.52 -11.95
CA CYS A 50 1.50 8.81 -12.44
C CYS A 50 0.37 8.39 -11.48
N GLY A 51 0.71 7.80 -10.35
CA GLY A 51 -0.26 7.25 -9.41
C GLY A 51 -0.98 8.29 -8.58
N ASP A 52 -1.90 7.81 -7.76
CA ASP A 52 -2.66 8.62 -6.82
C ASP A 52 -2.07 8.53 -5.42
N ASN A 53 -2.51 9.42 -4.54
CA ASN A 53 -2.25 9.30 -3.11
C ASN A 53 -3.30 8.39 -2.49
N VAL A 54 -2.87 7.41 -1.71
CA VAL A 54 -3.76 6.41 -1.10
C VAL A 54 -3.68 6.49 0.41
N VAL A 55 -4.85 6.55 1.05
CA VAL A 55 -4.98 6.48 2.51
C VAL A 55 -5.76 5.22 2.85
N ILE A 56 -5.18 4.36 3.68
CA ILE A 56 -5.81 3.14 4.15
C ILE A 56 -6.12 3.29 5.65
N VAL A 57 -7.36 3.02 6.01
CA VAL A 57 -7.81 3.03 7.42
C VAL A 57 -8.19 1.62 7.87
N ASN A 58 -8.28 1.41 9.16
CA ASN A 58 -8.61 0.12 9.78
C ASN A 58 -7.64 -1.01 9.38
N ALA A 59 -6.35 -0.71 9.27
CA ALA A 59 -5.36 -1.70 8.87
C ALA A 59 -5.26 -2.89 9.83
N GLU A 60 -5.63 -2.72 11.10
CA GLU A 60 -5.66 -3.81 12.07
C GLU A 60 -6.76 -4.85 11.81
N LYS A 61 -7.72 -4.51 10.96
CA LYS A 61 -8.87 -5.38 10.65
C LYS A 61 -8.71 -6.15 9.34
N VAL A 62 -7.55 -6.13 8.72
CA VAL A 62 -7.28 -6.94 7.53
C VAL A 62 -7.29 -8.42 7.86
N VAL A 63 -7.57 -9.24 6.87
CA VAL A 63 -7.76 -10.69 7.03
C VAL A 63 -6.69 -11.43 6.24
N PHE A 64 -6.14 -12.49 6.85
CA PHE A 64 -5.34 -13.49 6.15
C PHE A 64 -6.18 -14.73 5.87
N THR A 65 -6.05 -15.30 4.69
CA THR A 65 -6.70 -16.57 4.35
C THR A 65 -5.87 -17.76 4.83
N GLY A 66 -6.54 -18.87 5.14
CA GLY A 66 -5.88 -20.07 5.60
C GLY A 66 -5.20 -19.88 6.95
N ARG A 67 -4.00 -20.43 7.08
CA ARG A 67 -3.22 -20.40 8.32
C ARG A 67 -2.10 -19.35 8.28
N LYS A 68 -2.15 -18.41 7.37
CA LYS A 68 -1.07 -17.42 7.20
C LYS A 68 -0.84 -16.56 8.43
N LEU A 69 -1.88 -16.24 9.17
CA LEU A 69 -1.74 -15.44 10.38
C LEU A 69 -0.75 -16.08 11.37
N GLN A 70 -0.74 -17.39 11.48
CA GLN A 70 0.10 -18.13 12.39
C GLN A 70 1.42 -18.56 11.77
N GLN A 71 1.44 -18.86 10.46
CA GLN A 71 2.59 -19.46 9.78
C GLN A 71 3.45 -18.45 9.04
N LYS A 72 2.89 -17.32 8.61
CA LYS A 72 3.66 -16.31 7.89
C LYS A 72 4.65 -15.61 8.83
N VAL A 73 5.90 -15.60 8.43
CA VAL A 73 6.98 -15.00 9.20
C VAL A 73 7.66 -13.91 8.36
N TYR A 74 7.90 -12.76 8.98
CA TYR A 74 8.63 -11.66 8.38
C TYR A 74 10.06 -11.66 8.91
N HIS A 75 11.01 -11.70 7.98
CA HIS A 75 12.44 -11.73 8.28
C HIS A 75 13.09 -10.39 7.97
N HIS A 76 14.03 -9.99 8.81
CA HIS A 76 14.94 -8.88 8.48
C HIS A 76 16.32 -9.16 9.06
N HIS A 77 17.33 -8.63 8.39
CA HIS A 77 18.72 -8.78 8.81
C HIS A 77 19.23 -7.48 9.42
N THR A 78 19.88 -7.56 10.58
CA THR A 78 20.37 -6.39 11.30
C THR A 78 21.69 -5.83 10.75
N GLY A 79 22.34 -6.55 9.83
CA GLY A 79 23.68 -6.21 9.31
C GLY A 79 24.82 -6.84 10.08
N PHE A 80 24.57 -7.53 11.17
CA PHE A 80 25.56 -8.26 11.95
C PHE A 80 25.50 -9.76 11.67
N ILE A 81 26.61 -10.46 11.90
CA ILE A 81 26.66 -11.92 11.73
C ILE A 81 25.61 -12.58 12.63
N GLY A 82 24.81 -13.48 12.05
CA GLY A 82 23.72 -14.14 12.77
C GLY A 82 22.54 -13.24 13.11
N GLY A 83 22.44 -12.07 12.46
CA GLY A 83 21.44 -11.06 12.77
C GLY A 83 20.10 -11.17 12.05
N ILE A 84 19.71 -12.35 11.61
CA ILE A 84 18.38 -12.55 11.03
C ILE A 84 17.34 -12.59 12.16
N LYS A 85 16.43 -11.63 12.13
CA LYS A 85 15.32 -11.56 13.09
C LYS A 85 14.02 -11.92 12.43
N GLU A 86 13.15 -12.58 13.18
CA GLU A 86 11.88 -13.09 12.70
C GLU A 86 10.73 -12.60 13.56
N ARG A 87 9.61 -12.26 12.89
CA ARG A 87 8.35 -11.94 13.58
C ARG A 87 7.21 -12.58 12.81
N SER A 88 6.32 -13.27 13.51
CA SER A 88 5.13 -13.85 12.90
C SER A 88 4.11 -12.76 12.57
N ALA A 89 3.25 -13.01 11.58
CA ALA A 89 2.17 -12.10 11.24
C ALA A 89 1.25 -11.84 12.43
N LYS A 90 0.94 -12.87 13.21
CA LYS A 90 0.12 -12.75 14.42
C LYS A 90 0.76 -11.81 15.44
N SER A 91 2.07 -11.94 15.65
CA SER A 91 2.83 -11.07 16.57
C SER A 91 2.75 -9.60 16.16
N ILE A 92 2.82 -9.31 14.86
CA ILE A 92 2.72 -7.95 14.34
C ILE A 92 1.30 -7.40 14.46
N MET A 93 0.29 -8.23 14.16
CA MET A 93 -1.13 -7.84 14.27
C MET A 93 -1.55 -7.49 15.70
N GLU A 94 -1.01 -8.23 16.67
CA GLU A 94 -1.29 -8.00 18.09
C GLU A 94 -0.37 -6.94 18.69
N GLY A 95 0.65 -6.52 17.97
CA GLY A 95 1.63 -5.55 18.42
C GLY A 95 1.17 -4.11 18.27
N ARG A 96 2.10 -3.20 18.55
CA ARG A 96 1.85 -1.75 18.54
C ARG A 96 1.56 -1.19 17.16
N PHE A 97 2.12 -1.81 16.09
CA PHE A 97 2.05 -1.30 14.73
C PHE A 97 1.52 -2.36 13.75
N PRO A 98 0.21 -2.71 13.83
CA PRO A 98 -0.38 -3.69 12.91
C PRO A 98 -0.41 -3.21 11.45
N GLU A 99 -0.37 -1.92 11.20
CA GLU A 99 -0.33 -1.34 9.85
C GLU A 99 0.90 -1.77 9.05
N ARG A 100 1.95 -2.24 9.68
CA ARG A 100 3.16 -2.73 9.01
C ARG A 100 2.89 -3.91 8.08
N ILE A 101 1.89 -4.71 8.37
CA ILE A 101 1.52 -5.86 7.52
C ILE A 101 1.06 -5.37 6.15
N VAL A 102 0.16 -4.39 6.13
CA VAL A 102 -0.36 -3.81 4.89
C VAL A 102 0.74 -3.07 4.14
N GLU A 103 1.54 -2.27 4.85
CA GLU A 103 2.66 -1.54 4.27
C GLU A 103 3.67 -2.48 3.59
N LYS A 104 4.03 -3.58 4.24
CA LYS A 104 4.98 -4.56 3.69
C LYS A 104 4.42 -5.28 2.47
N ALA A 105 3.14 -5.64 2.49
CA ALA A 105 2.51 -6.28 1.35
C ALA A 105 2.54 -5.38 0.11
N ILE A 106 2.24 -4.11 0.29
CA ILE A 106 2.23 -3.12 -0.81
C ILE A 106 3.66 -2.83 -1.28
N GLU A 107 4.59 -2.63 -0.35
CA GLU A 107 6.00 -2.36 -0.67
C GLU A 107 6.59 -3.44 -1.58
N ARG A 108 6.28 -4.70 -1.31
CA ARG A 108 6.80 -5.82 -2.09
C ARG A 108 6.15 -5.99 -3.46
N MET A 109 5.03 -5.32 -3.70
CA MET A 109 4.36 -5.29 -5.00
C MET A 109 4.77 -4.10 -5.86
N LEU A 110 5.49 -3.13 -5.28
CA LEU A 110 6.02 -1.98 -6.00
C LEU A 110 7.45 -2.24 -6.46
N PRO A 111 7.93 -1.53 -7.51
CA PRO A 111 9.34 -1.62 -7.92
C PRO A 111 10.27 -1.19 -6.79
N ARG A 112 11.50 -1.72 -6.80
CA ARG A 112 12.49 -1.45 -5.75
C ARG A 112 13.40 -0.25 -6.02
N GLY A 113 13.26 0.39 -7.17
CA GLY A 113 14.10 1.51 -7.57
C GLY A 113 13.68 2.83 -6.93
N PRO A 114 14.37 3.93 -7.29
CA PRO A 114 14.02 5.26 -6.76
C PRO A 114 12.58 5.66 -7.01
N LEU A 115 12.05 5.38 -8.20
CA LEU A 115 10.65 5.67 -8.55
C LEU A 115 9.68 4.89 -7.66
N GLY A 116 9.96 3.61 -7.39
CA GLY A 116 9.14 2.80 -6.50
C GLY A 116 9.10 3.35 -5.08
N ARG A 117 10.19 3.92 -4.59
CA ARG A 117 10.23 4.56 -3.26
C ARG A 117 9.38 5.82 -3.22
N VAL A 118 9.39 6.62 -4.27
CA VAL A 118 8.53 7.79 -4.38
C VAL A 118 7.05 7.38 -4.41
N GLN A 119 6.72 6.35 -5.15
CA GLN A 119 5.36 5.81 -5.22
C GLN A 119 4.89 5.29 -3.85
N LEU A 120 5.74 4.57 -3.14
CA LEU A 120 5.44 4.11 -1.78
C LEU A 120 5.24 5.27 -0.81
N GLY A 121 5.96 6.37 -0.99
CA GLY A 121 5.80 7.58 -0.20
C GLY A 121 4.43 8.24 -0.32
N ASN A 122 3.66 7.92 -1.36
CA ASN A 122 2.30 8.40 -1.55
C ASN A 122 1.26 7.56 -0.81
N LEU A 123 1.68 6.55 -0.08
CA LEU A 123 0.82 5.68 0.72
C LEU A 123 0.82 6.13 2.18
N ARG A 124 -0.37 6.18 2.78
CA ARG A 124 -0.55 6.40 4.22
C ARG A 124 -1.45 5.31 4.77
N VAL A 125 -0.99 4.61 5.79
CA VAL A 125 -1.73 3.50 6.42
C VAL A 125 -1.94 3.80 7.89
N TYR A 126 -3.18 3.68 8.34
CA TYR A 126 -3.57 3.93 9.72
C TYR A 126 -4.32 2.75 10.32
N LYS A 127 -4.06 2.46 11.58
CA LYS A 127 -4.69 1.33 12.27
C LYS A 127 -6.10 1.61 12.76
N GLY A 128 -6.52 2.84 12.88
CA GLY A 128 -7.86 3.19 13.32
C GLY A 128 -8.73 3.70 12.18
N PRO A 129 -9.99 4.08 12.48
CA PRO A 129 -10.87 4.64 11.47
C PRO A 129 -10.52 6.10 11.13
N ASP A 130 -9.73 6.75 11.96
CA ASP A 130 -9.40 8.17 11.82
C ASP A 130 -8.08 8.37 11.10
N HIS A 131 -8.02 9.44 10.31
CA HIS A 131 -6.81 9.85 9.59
C HIS A 131 -6.71 11.38 9.56
N PRO A 132 -5.49 11.94 9.52
CA PRO A 132 -5.30 13.40 9.53
C PRO A 132 -5.45 14.06 8.15
N HIS A 133 -6.02 13.37 7.18
CA HIS A 133 -6.10 13.82 5.79
C HIS A 133 -7.51 14.26 5.36
N ALA A 134 -8.38 14.59 6.30
CA ALA A 134 -9.76 15.00 6.00
C ALA A 134 -9.82 16.24 5.09
N ALA A 135 -8.88 17.18 5.25
CA ALA A 135 -8.84 18.39 4.44
C ALA A 135 -8.46 18.12 2.97
N GLN A 136 -7.78 17.02 2.71
CA GLN A 136 -7.35 16.60 1.38
C GLN A 136 -8.39 15.72 0.70
N ASP A 137 -9.34 15.21 1.46
CA ASP A 137 -10.34 14.24 1.04
C ASP A 137 -11.60 14.94 0.53
N ARG A 138 -11.44 15.78 -0.51
CA ARG A 138 -12.58 16.48 -1.10
C ARG A 138 -13.53 15.56 -1.88
N LYS A 139 -13.02 14.43 -2.33
CA LYS A 139 -13.79 13.42 -3.07
C LYS A 139 -13.23 12.05 -2.72
N SER A 140 -13.54 11.56 -1.53
CA SER A 140 -13.13 10.20 -1.16
C SER A 140 -13.81 9.20 -2.06
N THR A 141 -13.02 8.46 -2.82
CA THR A 141 -13.51 7.30 -3.54
C THR A 141 -13.24 6.09 -2.68
N ARG A 142 -14.29 5.52 -2.11
CA ARG A 142 -14.19 4.26 -1.42
C ARG A 142 -14.11 3.14 -2.44
N LEU A 143 -13.07 2.35 -2.36
CA LEU A 143 -13.00 1.11 -3.11
C LEU A 143 -13.67 0.03 -2.26
N ASN A 144 -14.74 -0.55 -2.80
CA ASN A 144 -15.41 -1.65 -2.13
C ASN A 144 -14.67 -2.96 -2.34
N SER A 145 -14.78 -3.84 -1.35
CA SER A 145 -14.21 -5.18 -1.40
C SER A 145 -14.79 -6.06 -2.49
N SER A 146 -15.90 -5.66 -3.10
CA SER A 146 -16.57 -6.40 -4.18
C SER A 146 -15.87 -6.27 -5.53
N HIS A 147 -14.83 -5.50 -5.62
CA HIS A 147 -14.07 -5.33 -6.86
C HIS A 147 -12.92 -6.31 -6.99
#